data_9b1328c7c018fb02fecbf3d56ce6da8f
#
_entry.id   9b1328c7c018fb02fecbf3d56ce6da8f
#
_cell.length_a   1.000
_cell.length_b   1.000
_cell.length_c   1.000
_cell.angle_alpha   90.00
_cell.angle_beta   90.00
_cell.angle_gamma   90.00
#
_symmetry.space_group_name_H-M   'P 1'
#
loop_
_entity.id
_entity.type
_entity.pdbx_description
1 polymer ?
#
loop_
_entity_poly.entity_id
_entity_poly.type
_entity_poly.pdbx_seq_one_letter_code
_entity_poly.pdbx_strand_id
1 'polypeptide(L)'
;MGNAAGQKSASTYDEKTALALSQAAIGHAVGDYTFLDGDGKQVTLESLHGKPLIISMIYTSCYHVCPTVTTNLAKIVKIAREALGDDSFSVLTIGFDTRIDTPDRMRVFAAQRNIDISNWHFVSVDADTLQQLAGDVGFSYFSSPKGFDHMIQATVVD
;
A
#
# COMPACT_ATOMS: atom_id res chain seq x y z
N MET A 1 39.46 -21.37 20.81
CA MET A 1 39.12 -20.60 19.57
C MET A 1 37.61 -20.74 19.35
N GLY A 2 36.86 -19.85 19.92
CA GLY A 2 35.38 -19.87 19.86
C GLY A 2 34.92 -18.89 18.76
N ASN A 3 34.30 -19.44 17.73
CA ASN A 3 33.72 -18.69 16.64
C ASN A 3 32.31 -18.24 17.08
N ALA A 4 32.20 -17.00 17.53
CA ALA A 4 30.92 -16.38 17.80
C ALA A 4 30.30 -15.97 16.45
N ALA A 5 29.52 -16.89 15.86
CA ALA A 5 28.64 -16.55 14.75
C ALA A 5 27.60 -15.57 15.28
N GLY A 6 27.68 -14.31 14.83
CA GLY A 6 26.71 -13.29 15.12
C GLY A 6 25.35 -13.71 14.59
N GLN A 7 24.44 -14.08 15.49
CA GLN A 7 23.04 -14.20 15.20
C GLN A 7 22.54 -12.81 14.80
N LYS A 8 22.26 -12.60 13.51
CA LYS A 8 21.40 -11.51 13.06
C LYS A 8 20.06 -11.71 13.78
N SER A 9 19.80 -10.88 14.77
CA SER A 9 18.49 -10.76 15.38
C SER A 9 17.49 -10.49 14.25
N ALA A 10 16.61 -11.44 13.98
CA ALA A 10 15.46 -11.19 13.12
C ALA A 10 14.69 -10.04 13.79
N SER A 11 14.59 -8.90 13.12
CA SER A 11 13.81 -7.77 13.61
C SER A 11 12.35 -8.24 13.72
N THR A 12 11.86 -8.34 14.94
CA THR A 12 10.46 -8.67 15.22
C THR A 12 9.63 -7.42 14.99
N TYR A 13 8.44 -7.58 14.39
CA TYR A 13 7.47 -6.48 14.24
C TYR A 13 7.12 -5.92 15.62
N ASP A 14 7.20 -4.61 15.76
CA ASP A 14 6.82 -3.85 16.96
C ASP A 14 5.86 -2.73 16.59
N GLU A 15 4.62 -2.82 17.08
CA GLU A 15 3.55 -1.85 16.77
C GLU A 15 3.91 -0.41 17.15
N LYS A 16 4.60 -0.21 18.27
CA LYS A 16 4.99 1.15 18.72
C LYS A 16 5.98 1.77 17.77
N THR A 17 6.97 0.99 17.32
CA THR A 17 7.95 1.42 16.35
C THR A 17 7.30 1.69 14.99
N ALA A 18 6.39 0.80 14.54
CA ALA A 18 5.65 0.97 13.30
C ALA A 18 4.80 2.25 13.32
N LEU A 19 4.10 2.51 14.42
CA LEU A 19 3.32 3.74 14.59
C LEU A 19 4.20 4.99 14.61
N ALA A 20 5.34 4.95 15.31
CA ALA A 20 6.27 6.07 15.37
C ALA A 20 6.83 6.41 13.98
N LEU A 21 7.18 5.40 13.16
CA LEU A 21 7.65 5.59 11.78
C LEU A 21 6.56 6.21 10.90
N SER A 22 5.33 5.71 11.01
CA SER A 22 4.20 6.24 10.26
C SER A 22 3.93 7.71 10.62
N GLN A 23 3.97 8.06 11.89
CA GLN A 23 3.76 9.44 12.34
C GLN A 23 4.92 10.37 11.97
N ALA A 24 6.16 9.87 12.00
CA ALA A 24 7.33 10.64 11.60
C ALA A 24 7.33 10.99 10.11
N ALA A 25 6.64 10.24 9.27
CA ALA A 25 6.51 10.52 7.85
C ALA A 25 5.57 11.69 7.52
N ILE A 26 4.72 12.09 8.46
CA ILE A 26 3.76 13.19 8.25
C ILE A 26 4.50 14.51 7.97
N GLY A 27 4.12 15.17 6.88
CA GLY A 27 4.73 16.42 6.42
C GLY A 27 6.01 16.25 5.59
N HIS A 28 6.43 15.01 5.35
CA HIS A 28 7.53 14.74 4.43
C HIS A 28 7.05 14.62 2.99
N ALA A 29 7.90 15.01 2.05
CA ALA A 29 7.61 14.84 0.63
C ALA A 29 7.69 13.36 0.24
N VAL A 30 6.79 12.93 -0.62
CA VAL A 30 6.81 11.62 -1.25
C VAL A 30 7.46 11.75 -2.63
N GLY A 31 8.41 10.87 -2.96
CA GLY A 31 9.05 10.83 -4.27
C GLY A 31 8.08 10.48 -5.40
N ASP A 32 8.52 10.69 -6.64
CA ASP A 32 7.76 10.22 -7.80
C ASP A 32 8.12 8.77 -8.10
N TYR A 33 7.11 7.91 -8.09
CA TYR A 33 7.25 6.46 -8.27
C TYR A 33 6.38 5.97 -9.41
N THR A 34 6.83 4.91 -10.09
CA THR A 34 6.12 4.27 -11.19
C THR A 34 5.63 2.89 -10.76
N PHE A 35 4.39 2.61 -11.07
CA PHE A 35 3.68 1.36 -10.78
C PHE A 35 3.14 0.75 -12.07
N LEU A 36 2.66 -0.50 -12.00
CA LEU A 36 1.91 -1.14 -13.07
C LEU A 36 0.47 -1.40 -12.62
N ASP A 37 -0.50 -0.97 -13.41
CA ASP A 37 -1.91 -1.28 -13.15
C ASP A 37 -2.26 -2.73 -13.54
N GLY A 38 -3.51 -3.12 -13.36
CA GLY A 38 -3.99 -4.47 -13.65
C GLY A 38 -3.90 -4.89 -15.12
N ASP A 39 -3.73 -3.95 -16.03
CA ASP A 39 -3.53 -4.16 -17.47
C ASP A 39 -2.04 -4.08 -17.87
N GLY A 40 -1.15 -3.89 -16.91
CA GLY A 40 0.29 -3.73 -17.12
C GLY A 40 0.70 -2.36 -17.65
N LYS A 41 -0.18 -1.37 -17.59
CA LYS A 41 0.15 0.01 -17.95
C LYS A 41 0.83 0.73 -16.80
N GLN A 42 1.72 1.65 -17.14
CA GLN A 42 2.41 2.47 -16.14
C GLN A 42 1.46 3.52 -15.55
N VAL A 43 1.52 3.64 -14.23
CA VAL A 43 0.88 4.70 -13.42
C VAL A 43 1.98 5.35 -12.61
N THR A 44 2.16 6.66 -12.75
CA THR A 44 3.15 7.42 -11.96
C THR A 44 2.43 8.24 -10.88
N LEU A 45 3.09 8.49 -9.75
CA LEU A 45 2.54 9.40 -8.74
C LEU A 45 2.33 10.80 -9.31
N GLU A 46 3.24 11.27 -10.17
CA GLU A 46 3.10 12.55 -10.85
C GLU A 46 1.78 12.64 -11.64
N SER A 47 1.38 11.56 -12.31
CA SER A 47 0.11 11.53 -13.07
C SER A 47 -1.14 11.66 -12.19
N LEU A 48 -1.01 11.46 -10.89
CA LEU A 48 -2.08 11.55 -9.89
C LEU A 48 -2.05 12.89 -9.10
N HIS A 49 -1.11 13.77 -9.40
CA HIS A 49 -1.02 15.10 -8.77
C HIS A 49 -2.21 15.99 -9.12
N GLY A 50 -2.41 17.04 -8.33
CA GLY A 50 -3.45 18.05 -8.53
C GLY A 50 -4.73 17.81 -7.73
N LYS A 51 -4.80 16.68 -7.03
CA LYS A 51 -5.86 16.36 -6.05
C LYS A 51 -5.30 15.43 -4.98
N PRO A 52 -5.92 15.40 -3.79
CA PRO A 52 -5.49 14.47 -2.75
C PRO A 52 -5.47 13.03 -3.22
N LEU A 53 -4.45 12.28 -2.82
CA LEU A 53 -4.27 10.87 -3.10
C LEU A 53 -4.31 10.07 -1.81
N ILE A 54 -5.16 9.06 -1.76
CA ILE A 54 -5.18 8.08 -0.66
C ILE A 54 -4.39 6.86 -1.10
N ILE A 55 -3.33 6.54 -0.35
CA ILE A 55 -2.51 5.34 -0.57
C ILE A 55 -2.87 4.29 0.48
N SER A 56 -3.18 3.08 0.03
CA SER A 56 -3.35 1.91 0.88
C SER A 56 -2.43 0.77 0.44
N MET A 57 -1.93 0.01 1.42
CA MET A 57 -1.02 -1.10 1.21
C MET A 57 -1.73 -2.41 1.53
N ILE A 58 -1.70 -3.36 0.59
CA ILE A 58 -2.27 -4.71 0.75
C ILE A 58 -1.30 -5.77 0.24
N TYR A 59 -1.55 -7.02 0.57
CA TYR A 59 -0.99 -8.15 -0.17
C TYR A 59 -2.09 -9.15 -0.52
N THR A 60 -2.10 -9.62 -1.76
CA THR A 60 -3.25 -10.38 -2.31
C THR A 60 -3.44 -11.76 -1.68
N SER A 61 -2.39 -12.32 -1.10
CA SER A 61 -2.46 -13.61 -0.37
C SER A 61 -2.96 -13.48 1.08
N CYS A 62 -3.34 -12.29 1.52
CA CYS A 62 -4.03 -12.08 2.79
C CYS A 62 -5.52 -12.42 2.65
N TYR A 63 -5.99 -13.46 3.31
CA TYR A 63 -7.37 -13.94 3.15
C TYR A 63 -8.38 -13.33 4.13
N HIS A 64 -7.94 -12.59 5.14
CA HIS A 64 -8.80 -12.09 6.21
C HIS A 64 -8.85 -10.57 6.31
N VAL A 65 -7.74 -9.93 6.63
CA VAL A 65 -7.70 -8.51 7.01
C VAL A 65 -7.75 -7.59 5.77
N CYS A 66 -6.89 -7.83 4.77
CA CYS A 66 -6.83 -6.96 3.58
C CYS A 66 -8.14 -6.89 2.80
N PRO A 67 -8.88 -8.01 2.56
CA PRO A 67 -10.20 -7.94 1.95
C PRO A 67 -11.19 -7.07 2.71
N THR A 68 -11.23 -7.22 4.04
CA THR A 68 -12.14 -6.46 4.91
C THR A 68 -11.81 -4.97 4.92
N VAL A 69 -10.53 -4.64 5.08
CA VAL A 69 -10.05 -3.25 5.08
C VAL A 69 -10.35 -2.57 3.74
N THR A 70 -10.07 -3.25 2.63
CA THR A 70 -10.32 -2.71 1.30
C THR A 70 -11.82 -2.52 1.04
N THR A 71 -12.67 -3.44 1.47
CA THR A 71 -14.12 -3.30 1.36
C THR A 71 -14.65 -2.13 2.19
N ASN A 72 -14.12 -1.93 3.39
CA ASN A 72 -14.48 -0.78 4.22
C ASN A 72 -14.00 0.53 3.62
N LEU A 73 -12.78 0.55 3.08
CA LEU A 73 -12.27 1.71 2.35
C LEU A 73 -13.18 2.05 1.16
N ALA A 74 -13.66 1.06 0.41
CA ALA A 74 -14.58 1.28 -0.71
C ALA A 74 -15.88 1.96 -0.28
N LYS A 75 -16.44 1.58 0.87
CA LYS A 75 -17.63 2.23 1.42
C LYS A 75 -17.35 3.70 1.78
N ILE A 76 -16.21 3.96 2.43
CA ILE A 76 -15.79 5.32 2.82
C ILE A 76 -15.56 6.18 1.57
N VAL A 77 -14.86 5.65 0.57
CA VAL A 77 -14.60 6.34 -0.70
C VAL A 77 -15.90 6.70 -1.40
N LYS A 78 -16.87 5.79 -1.44
CA LYS A 78 -18.19 6.05 -2.03
C LYS A 78 -18.91 7.21 -1.33
N ILE A 79 -18.98 7.19 0.00
CA ILE A 79 -19.59 8.25 0.80
C ILE A 79 -18.88 9.58 0.59
N ALA A 80 -17.55 9.57 0.60
CA ALA A 80 -16.76 10.78 0.40
C ALA A 80 -16.97 11.40 -0.99
N ARG A 81 -17.09 10.57 -2.03
CA ARG A 81 -17.37 11.04 -3.39
C ARG A 81 -18.77 11.61 -3.54
N GLU A 82 -19.77 11.01 -2.90
CA GLU A 82 -21.13 11.56 -2.85
C GLU A 82 -21.15 12.97 -2.22
N ALA A 83 -20.30 13.22 -1.22
CA ALA A 83 -20.23 14.49 -0.52
C ALA A 83 -19.34 15.54 -1.22
N LEU A 84 -18.24 15.12 -1.83
CA LEU A 84 -17.17 16.01 -2.35
C LEU A 84 -17.14 16.08 -3.88
N GLY A 85 -17.77 15.13 -4.57
CA GLY A 85 -17.72 14.96 -6.02
C GLY A 85 -16.83 13.79 -6.45
N ASP A 86 -17.17 13.18 -7.58
CA ASP A 86 -16.54 11.94 -8.07
C ASP A 86 -15.05 12.09 -8.41
N ASP A 87 -14.62 13.30 -8.74
CA ASP A 87 -13.23 13.59 -9.13
C ASP A 87 -12.44 14.39 -8.09
N SER A 88 -12.90 14.43 -6.84
CA SER A 88 -12.31 15.21 -5.76
C SER A 88 -10.99 14.67 -5.23
N PHE A 89 -10.74 13.36 -5.36
CA PHE A 89 -9.52 12.70 -4.93
C PHE A 89 -9.30 11.39 -5.70
N SER A 90 -8.08 10.87 -5.62
CA SER A 90 -7.71 9.57 -6.19
C SER A 90 -7.37 8.56 -5.08
N VAL A 91 -7.44 7.28 -5.39
CA VAL A 91 -7.02 6.19 -4.50
C VAL A 91 -6.03 5.29 -5.22
N LEU A 92 -4.97 4.92 -4.54
CA LEU A 92 -3.93 4.02 -5.01
C LEU A 92 -3.77 2.88 -4.02
N THR A 93 -4.15 1.68 -4.41
CA THR A 93 -3.95 0.47 -3.62
C THR A 93 -2.77 -0.31 -4.20
N ILE A 94 -1.74 -0.50 -3.39
CA ILE A 94 -0.46 -1.08 -3.79
C ILE A 94 -0.31 -2.46 -3.17
N GLY A 95 -0.03 -3.45 -4.01
CA GLY A 95 0.37 -4.78 -3.56
C GLY A 95 1.83 -4.79 -3.12
N PHE A 96 2.10 -5.04 -1.83
CA PHE A 96 3.46 -4.96 -1.31
C PHE A 96 4.20 -6.32 -1.24
N ASP A 97 3.56 -7.43 -1.50
CA ASP A 97 4.27 -8.69 -1.74
C ASP A 97 4.74 -8.75 -3.20
N THR A 98 5.85 -8.09 -3.48
CA THR A 98 6.34 -7.84 -4.84
C THR A 98 6.59 -9.10 -5.66
N ARG A 99 6.70 -10.26 -5.01
CA ARG A 99 6.87 -11.55 -5.69
C ARG A 99 5.55 -12.17 -6.13
N ILE A 100 4.45 -11.83 -5.48
CA ILE A 100 3.13 -12.45 -5.67
C ILE A 100 2.13 -11.44 -6.26
N ASP A 101 2.18 -10.20 -5.84
CA ASP A 101 1.22 -9.16 -6.20
C ASP A 101 1.49 -8.58 -7.61
N THR A 102 1.35 -9.43 -8.61
CA THR A 102 1.47 -9.07 -10.03
C THR A 102 0.30 -8.18 -10.48
N PRO A 103 0.41 -7.47 -11.63
CA PRO A 103 -0.71 -6.72 -12.20
C PRO A 103 -2.01 -7.51 -12.29
N ASP A 104 -1.96 -8.75 -12.77
CA ASP A 104 -3.13 -9.61 -12.87
C ASP A 104 -3.73 -9.95 -11.49
N ARG A 105 -2.89 -10.23 -10.49
CA ARG A 105 -3.34 -10.45 -9.12
C ARG A 105 -4.06 -9.24 -8.55
N MET A 106 -3.55 -8.05 -8.79
CA MET A 106 -4.17 -6.80 -8.34
C MET A 106 -5.51 -6.55 -9.04
N ARG A 107 -5.59 -6.82 -10.35
CA ARG A 107 -6.85 -6.75 -11.11
C ARG A 107 -7.91 -7.72 -10.54
N VAL A 108 -7.53 -8.97 -10.29
CA VAL A 108 -8.42 -9.99 -9.72
C VAL A 108 -8.86 -9.59 -8.32
N PHE A 109 -7.96 -9.06 -7.49
CA PHE A 109 -8.27 -8.59 -6.15
C PHE A 109 -9.36 -7.51 -6.14
N ALA A 110 -9.27 -6.53 -7.03
CA ALA A 110 -10.29 -5.49 -7.20
C ALA A 110 -11.62 -6.05 -7.68
N ALA A 111 -11.60 -6.93 -8.69
CA ALA A 111 -12.79 -7.54 -9.28
C ALA A 111 -13.57 -8.39 -8.28
N GLN A 112 -12.88 -9.18 -7.45
CA GLN A 112 -13.50 -10.00 -6.40
C GLN A 112 -14.26 -9.18 -5.35
N ARG A 113 -13.98 -7.88 -5.23
CA ARG A 113 -14.61 -6.95 -4.29
C ARG A 113 -15.59 -6.00 -4.98
N ASN A 114 -15.84 -6.22 -6.27
CA ASN A 114 -16.69 -5.37 -7.08
C ASN A 114 -16.29 -3.88 -7.00
N ILE A 115 -14.98 -3.60 -6.95
CA ILE A 115 -14.47 -2.25 -6.95
C ILE A 115 -14.15 -1.88 -8.40
N ASP A 116 -15.05 -1.11 -9.00
CA ASP A 116 -14.92 -0.47 -10.29
C ASP A 116 -15.25 1.02 -10.11
N ILE A 117 -14.30 1.73 -9.51
CA ILE A 117 -14.44 3.14 -9.17
C ILE A 117 -13.38 3.90 -9.98
N SER A 118 -13.82 4.88 -10.77
CA SER A 118 -12.91 5.78 -11.49
C SER A 118 -11.93 6.45 -10.53
N ASN A 119 -10.70 6.71 -10.96
CA ASN A 119 -9.63 7.26 -10.10
C ASN A 119 -9.24 6.40 -8.89
N TRP A 120 -9.55 5.12 -8.90
CA TRP A 120 -9.00 4.14 -7.97
C TRP A 120 -8.15 3.14 -8.74
N HIS A 121 -6.85 3.15 -8.48
CA HIS A 121 -5.88 2.30 -9.14
C HIS A 121 -5.41 1.19 -8.20
N PHE A 122 -5.46 -0.04 -8.68
CA PHE A 122 -4.88 -1.21 -8.02
C PHE A 122 -3.61 -1.57 -8.78
N VAL A 123 -2.46 -1.45 -8.12
CA VAL A 123 -1.17 -1.49 -8.79
C VAL A 123 -0.20 -2.47 -8.15
N SER A 124 0.70 -3.00 -8.97
CA SER A 124 1.90 -3.71 -8.54
C SER A 124 3.12 -2.79 -8.56
N VAL A 125 4.14 -3.16 -7.82
CA VAL A 125 5.38 -2.39 -7.67
C VAL A 125 6.58 -3.33 -7.60
N ASP A 126 7.74 -2.90 -8.05
CA ASP A 126 9.00 -3.62 -7.83
C ASP A 126 9.55 -3.40 -6.41
N ALA A 127 10.47 -4.26 -5.99
CA ALA A 127 10.98 -4.28 -4.63
C ALA A 127 11.74 -2.99 -4.24
N ASP A 128 12.51 -2.42 -5.17
CA ASP A 128 13.33 -1.22 -4.90
C ASP A 128 12.42 0.01 -4.76
N THR A 129 11.46 0.17 -5.65
CA THR A 129 10.45 1.23 -5.59
C THR A 129 9.61 1.12 -4.31
N LEU A 130 9.18 -0.10 -3.95
CA LEU A 130 8.43 -0.33 -2.72
C LEU A 130 9.23 0.10 -1.49
N GLN A 131 10.51 -0.25 -1.42
CA GLN A 131 11.36 0.10 -0.28
C GLN A 131 11.46 1.62 -0.08
N GLN A 132 11.63 2.36 -1.17
CA GLN A 132 11.71 3.82 -1.13
C GLN A 132 10.38 4.45 -0.73
N LEU A 133 9.30 4.05 -1.38
CA LEU A 133 7.94 4.52 -1.06
C LEU A 133 7.55 4.21 0.39
N ALA A 134 7.82 2.99 0.86
CA ALA A 134 7.52 2.60 2.24
C ALA A 134 8.27 3.49 3.25
N GLY A 135 9.51 3.88 2.95
CA GLY A 135 10.26 4.85 3.74
C GLY A 135 9.59 6.23 3.77
N ASP A 136 9.15 6.73 2.62
CA ASP A 136 8.53 8.05 2.49
C ASP A 136 7.18 8.14 3.23
N VAL A 137 6.37 7.09 3.18
CA VAL A 137 5.05 7.06 3.83
C VAL A 137 5.07 6.46 5.25
N GLY A 138 6.24 6.05 5.72
CA GLY A 138 6.40 5.45 7.04
C GLY A 138 5.67 4.10 7.19
N PHE A 139 5.64 3.30 6.13
CA PHE A 139 5.05 1.97 6.14
C PHE A 139 6.11 0.91 6.43
N SER A 140 5.89 0.12 7.47
CA SER A 140 6.77 -1.00 7.84
C SER A 140 6.02 -2.32 7.78
N TYR A 141 6.69 -3.34 7.26
CA TYR A 141 6.17 -4.70 7.13
C TYR A 141 7.29 -5.72 7.28
N PHE A 142 6.96 -6.87 7.85
CA PHE A 142 7.90 -7.94 8.12
C PHE A 142 7.30 -9.28 7.70
N SER A 143 8.08 -10.13 7.06
CA SER A 143 7.64 -11.51 6.77
C SER A 143 7.42 -12.28 8.06
N SER A 144 6.30 -12.97 8.14
CA SER A 144 5.94 -13.86 9.26
C SER A 144 5.44 -15.20 8.74
N PRO A 145 5.33 -16.23 9.60
CA PRO A 145 4.78 -17.54 9.20
C PRO A 145 3.34 -17.48 8.67
N LYS A 146 2.62 -16.40 8.99
CA LYS A 146 1.22 -16.16 8.57
C LYS A 146 1.09 -15.20 7.37
N GLY A 147 2.22 -14.83 6.75
CA GLY A 147 2.28 -13.86 5.67
C GLY A 147 3.14 -12.66 6.03
N PHE A 148 2.53 -11.56 6.44
CA PHE A 148 3.23 -10.35 6.86
C PHE A 148 2.61 -9.77 8.12
N ASP A 149 3.48 -9.30 9.01
CA ASP A 149 3.09 -8.42 10.10
C ASP A 149 3.30 -6.98 9.66
N HIS A 150 2.27 -6.18 9.71
CA HIS A 150 2.30 -4.77 9.33
C HIS A 150 1.18 -4.00 10.01
N MET A 151 1.33 -2.70 10.08
CA MET A 151 0.25 -1.82 10.52
C MET A 151 -0.74 -1.59 9.37
N ILE A 152 -2.03 -1.56 9.68
CA ILE A 152 -3.05 -1.11 8.74
C ILE A 152 -2.99 0.41 8.72
N GLN A 153 -2.66 0.97 7.55
CA GLN A 153 -2.61 2.42 7.38
C GLN A 153 -3.18 2.83 6.03
N ALA A 154 -3.80 3.99 6.02
CA ALA A 154 -4.10 4.74 4.81
C ALA A 154 -3.37 6.08 4.92
N THR A 155 -2.59 6.41 3.91
CA THR A 155 -1.81 7.64 3.85
C THR A 155 -2.48 8.60 2.88
N VAL A 156 -2.65 9.85 3.27
CA VAL A 156 -3.13 10.91 2.39
C VAL A 156 -1.95 11.75 1.96
N VAL A 157 -1.80 11.92 0.66
CA VAL A 157 -0.77 12.75 0.01
C VAL A 157 -1.48 13.84 -0.79
N ASP A 158 -1.02 15.05 -0.70
CA ASP A 158 -1.51 16.24 -1.42
C ASP A 158 -0.46 16.84 -2.36
#